data_d0e100ce56abdb1d39561b98a5fc6778
#
_entry.id   d0e100ce56abdb1d39561b98a5fc6778
#
_cell.length_a   1.000
_cell.length_b   1.000
_cell.length_c   1.000
_cell.angle_alpha   90.00
_cell.angle_beta   90.00
_cell.angle_gamma   90.00
#
_symmetry.space_group_name_H-M   'P 1'
#
loop_
_entity.id
_entity.type
_entity.pdbx_description
1 polymer ?
#
loop_
_entity_poly.entity_id
_entity_poly.type
_entity_poly.pdbx_seq_one_letter_code
_entity_poly.pdbx_strand_id
1 'polypeptide(L)'
;MSISSHMLVLATAIVVVAASGVALTRSGRPFSTVALNVHKLVDLGVLVGVGAIVVRDSRVAPLSPVALTAVALVAGIQLLVLITGGLTAALASPPRWVMWAHRLASWVALAVTVWWAVLFLG
;
A
#
# COMPACT_ATOMS: atom_id res chain seq x y z
N MET A 1 -12.32 11.31 -14.25
CA MET A 1 -10.86 11.11 -14.50
C MET A 1 -10.70 10.03 -15.55
N SER A 2 -9.75 10.21 -16.48
CA SER A 2 -9.41 9.19 -17.48
C SER A 2 -8.65 8.02 -16.82
N ILE A 3 -8.59 6.85 -17.49
CA ILE A 3 -7.79 5.69 -17.04
C ILE A 3 -6.34 6.12 -16.80
N SER A 4 -5.76 6.90 -17.71
CA SER A 4 -4.40 7.42 -17.59
C SER A 4 -4.18 8.26 -16.32
N SER A 5 -5.16 9.04 -15.88
CA SER A 5 -5.03 9.84 -14.64
C SER A 5 -5.08 8.98 -13.38
N HIS A 6 -5.87 7.91 -13.34
CA HIS A 6 -5.86 6.97 -12.22
C HIS A 6 -4.52 6.23 -12.11
N MET A 7 -3.98 5.78 -13.25
CA MET A 7 -2.66 5.15 -13.30
C MET A 7 -1.56 6.09 -12.80
N LEU A 8 -1.58 7.35 -13.22
CA LEU A 8 -0.58 8.33 -12.81
C LEU A 8 -0.65 8.61 -11.30
N VAL A 9 -1.85 8.80 -10.75
CA VAL A 9 -2.05 9.03 -9.31
C VAL A 9 -1.57 7.82 -8.50
N LEU A 10 -1.94 6.61 -8.90
CA LEU A 10 -1.51 5.38 -8.22
C LEU A 10 0.01 5.20 -8.30
N ALA A 11 0.61 5.38 -9.47
CA ALA A 11 2.06 5.27 -9.64
C ALA A 11 2.80 6.30 -8.76
N THR A 12 2.32 7.54 -8.72
CA THR A 12 2.89 8.59 -7.86
C THR A 12 2.78 8.20 -6.38
N ALA A 13 1.62 7.73 -5.93
CA ALA A 13 1.42 7.28 -4.55
C ALA A 13 2.38 6.13 -4.18
N ILE A 14 2.53 5.14 -5.05
CA ILE A 14 3.46 4.02 -4.87
C ILE A 14 4.90 4.52 -4.71
N VAL A 15 5.36 5.43 -5.58
CA VAL A 15 6.70 6.01 -5.51
C VAL A 15 6.90 6.76 -4.20
N VAL A 16 5.93 7.56 -3.76
CA VAL A 16 6.01 8.32 -2.50
C VAL A 16 6.06 7.39 -1.29
N VAL A 17 5.24 6.32 -1.26
CA VAL A 17 5.28 5.31 -0.18
C VAL A 17 6.64 4.63 -0.14
N ALA A 18 7.15 4.17 -1.27
CA ALA A 18 8.44 3.49 -1.34
C ALA A 18 9.60 4.42 -0.91
N ALA A 19 9.65 5.64 -1.44
CA ALA A 19 10.68 6.61 -1.11
C ALA A 19 10.65 7.03 0.36
N SER A 20 9.47 7.31 0.91
CA SER A 20 9.31 7.66 2.33
C SER A 20 9.66 6.50 3.26
N GLY A 21 9.31 5.27 2.90
CA GLY A 21 9.69 4.07 3.64
C GLY A 21 11.21 3.85 3.67
N VAL A 22 11.88 4.03 2.53
CA VAL A 22 13.35 3.98 2.44
C VAL A 22 13.98 5.08 3.28
N ALA A 23 13.46 6.31 3.20
CA ALA A 23 13.94 7.44 3.99
C ALA A 23 13.82 7.17 5.51
N LEU A 24 12.68 6.66 5.98
CA LEU A 24 12.48 6.25 7.37
C LEU A 24 13.46 5.17 7.81
N THR A 25 13.71 4.17 6.94
CA THR A 25 14.67 3.11 7.25
C THR A 25 16.09 3.65 7.38
N ARG A 26 16.48 4.62 6.55
CA ARG A 26 17.83 5.21 6.54
C ARG A 26 18.05 6.23 7.64
N SER A 27 17.02 7.01 8.01
CA SER A 27 17.12 8.01 9.08
C SER A 27 17.24 7.40 10.49
N GLY A 28 16.81 6.13 10.63
CA GLY A 28 16.82 5.47 11.93
C GLY A 28 15.80 6.04 12.91
N ARG A 29 15.91 5.63 14.17
CA ARG A 29 15.02 6.07 15.26
C ARG A 29 15.69 7.15 16.10
N PRO A 30 14.93 8.11 16.65
CA PRO A 30 13.46 8.28 16.48
C PRO A 30 13.09 8.75 15.08
N PHE A 31 12.00 8.21 14.54
CA PHE A 31 11.53 8.60 13.22
C PHE A 31 11.05 10.05 13.18
N SER A 32 11.32 10.76 12.08
CA SER A 32 10.69 12.06 11.81
C SER A 32 9.17 11.90 11.79
N THR A 33 8.47 12.67 12.62
CA THR A 33 7.00 12.65 12.71
C THR A 33 6.37 12.98 11.35
N VAL A 34 6.92 13.94 10.63
CA VAL A 34 6.44 14.34 9.30
C VAL A 34 6.59 13.19 8.31
N ALA A 35 7.79 12.61 8.19
CA ALA A 35 8.05 11.52 7.27
C ALA A 35 7.19 10.28 7.59
N LEU A 36 7.01 9.96 8.87
CA LEU A 36 6.16 8.84 9.31
C LEU A 36 4.69 9.08 8.97
N ASN A 37 4.18 10.29 9.19
CA ASN A 37 2.80 10.62 8.88
C ASN A 37 2.55 10.64 7.38
N VAL A 38 3.45 11.20 6.58
CA VAL A 38 3.36 11.15 5.11
C VAL A 38 3.32 9.71 4.63
N HIS A 39 4.23 8.87 5.09
CA HIS A 39 4.28 7.44 4.73
C HIS A 39 2.96 6.74 5.04
N LYS A 40 2.43 6.89 6.26
CA LYS A 40 1.17 6.27 6.71
C LYS A 40 -0.05 6.77 5.92
N LEU A 41 -0.14 8.09 5.72
CA LEU A 41 -1.27 8.70 5.02
C LEU A 41 -1.32 8.30 3.55
N VAL A 42 -0.17 8.25 2.87
CA VAL A 42 -0.13 7.84 1.47
C VAL A 42 -0.42 6.35 1.33
N ASP A 43 0.10 5.50 2.22
CA ASP A 43 -0.20 4.05 2.23
C ASP A 43 -1.69 3.79 2.46
N LEU A 44 -2.31 4.46 3.44
CA LEU A 44 -3.76 4.42 3.64
C LEU A 44 -4.53 4.96 2.41
N GLY A 45 -4.02 5.99 1.77
CA GLY A 45 -4.59 6.57 0.55
C GLY A 45 -4.60 5.57 -0.61
N VAL A 46 -3.55 4.75 -0.75
CA VAL A 46 -3.50 3.65 -1.74
C VAL A 46 -4.61 2.64 -1.47
N LEU A 47 -4.77 2.20 -0.22
CA LEU A 47 -5.82 1.23 0.16
C LEU A 47 -7.22 1.78 -0.12
N VAL A 48 -7.49 3.03 0.28
CA VAL A 48 -8.78 3.69 0.04
C VAL A 48 -9.03 3.88 -1.46
N GLY A 49 -8.01 4.28 -2.21
CA GLY A 49 -8.09 4.47 -3.67
C GLY A 49 -8.41 3.17 -4.41
N VAL A 50 -7.73 2.08 -4.08
CA VAL A 50 -8.04 0.74 -4.61
C VAL A 50 -9.48 0.35 -4.27
N GLY A 51 -9.90 0.52 -3.01
CA GLY A 51 -11.27 0.23 -2.58
C GLY A 51 -12.31 1.03 -3.35
N ALA A 52 -12.08 2.31 -3.56
CA ALA A 52 -12.99 3.18 -4.31
C ALA A 52 -13.14 2.74 -5.78
N ILE A 53 -12.04 2.35 -6.43
CA ILE A 53 -12.07 1.84 -7.81
C ILE A 53 -12.87 0.54 -7.85
N VAL A 54 -12.61 -0.40 -6.95
CA VAL A 54 -13.32 -1.68 -6.86
C VAL A 54 -14.82 -1.49 -6.66
N VAL A 55 -15.22 -0.63 -5.73
CA VAL A 55 -16.65 -0.32 -5.47
C VAL A 55 -17.30 0.31 -6.69
N ARG A 56 -16.61 1.22 -7.37
CA ARG A 56 -17.13 1.82 -8.60
C ARG A 56 -17.37 0.78 -9.67
N ASP A 57 -16.38 -0.07 -9.94
CA ASP A 57 -16.42 -1.02 -11.03
C ASP A 57 -17.43 -2.15 -10.76
N SER A 58 -17.57 -2.60 -9.50
CA SER A 58 -18.57 -3.59 -9.09
C SER A 58 -20.01 -3.13 -9.25
N ARG A 59 -20.24 -1.81 -9.33
CA ARG A 59 -21.59 -1.25 -9.62
C ARG A 59 -21.93 -1.30 -11.11
N VAL A 60 -20.94 -1.40 -11.97
CA VAL A 60 -21.13 -1.46 -13.44
C VAL A 60 -21.29 -2.90 -13.90
N ALA A 61 -20.47 -3.81 -13.38
CA ALA A 61 -20.53 -5.23 -13.71
C ALA A 61 -20.05 -6.09 -12.54
N PRO A 62 -20.52 -7.33 -12.39
CA PRO A 62 -20.00 -8.27 -11.42
C PRO A 62 -18.51 -8.51 -11.65
N LEU A 63 -17.71 -8.49 -10.55
CA LEU A 63 -16.30 -8.78 -10.64
C LEU A 63 -16.06 -10.25 -10.97
N SER A 64 -15.12 -10.51 -11.87
CA SER A 64 -14.69 -11.88 -12.17
C SER A 64 -14.01 -12.53 -10.95
N PRO A 65 -13.96 -13.87 -10.85
CA PRO A 65 -13.24 -14.56 -9.77
C PRO A 65 -11.77 -14.16 -9.68
N VAL A 66 -11.11 -13.90 -10.81
CA VAL A 66 -9.73 -13.42 -10.86
C VAL A 66 -9.63 -12.01 -10.24
N ALA A 67 -10.57 -11.14 -10.58
CA ALA A 67 -10.66 -9.80 -10.03
C ALA A 67 -10.87 -9.82 -8.51
N LEU A 68 -11.80 -10.65 -8.03
CA LEU A 68 -12.05 -10.81 -6.58
C LEU A 68 -10.81 -11.33 -5.85
N THR A 69 -10.11 -12.30 -6.42
CA THR A 69 -8.86 -12.83 -5.84
C THR A 69 -7.80 -11.74 -5.78
N ALA A 70 -7.62 -10.98 -6.85
CA ALA A 70 -6.64 -9.88 -6.89
C ALA A 70 -6.95 -8.81 -5.85
N VAL A 71 -8.22 -8.41 -5.70
CA VAL A 71 -8.66 -7.46 -4.66
C VAL A 71 -8.39 -7.99 -3.26
N ALA A 72 -8.74 -9.26 -3.00
CA ALA A 72 -8.51 -9.88 -1.70
C ALA A 72 -7.01 -9.94 -1.34
N LEU A 73 -6.14 -10.24 -2.32
CA LEU A 73 -4.70 -10.23 -2.12
C LEU A 73 -4.16 -8.83 -1.83
N VAL A 74 -4.58 -7.81 -2.59
CA VAL A 74 -4.18 -6.42 -2.34
C VAL A 74 -4.63 -5.98 -0.96
N ALA A 75 -5.91 -6.18 -0.61
CA ALA A 75 -6.44 -5.79 0.69
C ALA A 75 -5.74 -6.51 1.84
N GLY A 76 -5.54 -7.81 1.74
CA GLY A 76 -4.89 -8.61 2.77
C GLY A 76 -3.44 -8.19 3.02
N ILE A 77 -2.65 -8.02 1.95
CA ILE A 77 -1.25 -7.61 2.10
C ILE A 77 -1.13 -6.16 2.59
N GLN A 78 -2.01 -5.24 2.16
CA GLN A 78 -2.01 -3.87 2.66
C GLN A 78 -2.38 -3.79 4.15
N LEU A 79 -3.35 -4.57 4.61
CA LEU A 79 -3.65 -4.69 6.04
C LEU A 79 -2.44 -5.20 6.84
N LEU A 80 -1.74 -6.21 6.34
CA LEU A 80 -0.52 -6.72 6.96
C LEU A 80 0.57 -5.64 7.06
N VAL A 81 0.76 -4.85 6.00
CA VAL A 81 1.71 -3.72 5.99
C VAL A 81 1.32 -2.67 7.02
N LEU A 82 0.03 -2.30 7.11
CA LEU A 82 -0.47 -1.31 8.06
C LEU A 82 -0.28 -1.79 9.51
N ILE A 83 -0.62 -3.05 9.81
CA ILE A 83 -0.47 -3.63 11.15
C ILE A 83 1.02 -3.69 11.54
N THR A 84 1.86 -4.26 10.70
CA THR A 84 3.29 -4.41 11.00
C THR A 84 4.00 -3.05 11.05
N GLY A 85 3.63 -2.12 10.18
CA GLY A 85 4.12 -0.74 10.20
C GLY A 85 3.69 0.04 11.44
N GLY A 86 2.42 -0.15 11.87
CA GLY A 86 1.91 0.39 13.12
C GLY A 86 2.68 -0.14 14.33
N LEU A 87 2.93 -1.45 14.40
CA LEU A 87 3.72 -2.06 15.46
C LEU A 87 5.17 -1.57 15.47
N THR A 88 5.82 -1.46 14.30
CA THR A 88 7.17 -0.89 14.21
C THR A 88 7.24 0.56 14.66
N ALA A 89 6.20 1.34 14.46
CA ALA A 89 6.17 2.75 14.87
C ALA A 89 5.82 2.93 16.35
N ALA A 90 4.92 2.09 16.89
CA ALA A 90 4.41 2.23 18.25
C ALA A 90 5.34 1.64 19.32
N LEU A 91 6.07 0.58 18.99
CA LEU A 91 6.97 -0.08 19.96
C LEU A 91 8.31 0.64 20.05
N ALA A 92 8.78 0.92 21.27
CA ALA A 92 10.10 1.51 21.51
C ALA A 92 11.23 0.61 20.95
N SER A 93 11.06 -0.71 21.09
CA SER A 93 12.00 -1.72 20.60
C SER A 93 11.21 -2.84 19.90
N PRO A 94 10.84 -2.66 18.62
CA PRO A 94 10.10 -3.69 17.90
C PRO A 94 10.97 -4.93 17.70
N PRO A 95 10.41 -6.14 17.85
CA PRO A 95 11.10 -7.37 17.54
C PRO A 95 11.64 -7.38 16.11
N ARG A 96 12.80 -7.99 15.88
CA ARG A 96 13.42 -8.05 14.55
C ARG A 96 12.50 -8.66 13.50
N TRP A 97 11.72 -9.69 13.86
CA TRP A 97 10.80 -10.33 12.94
C TRP A 97 9.68 -9.40 12.47
N VAL A 98 9.18 -8.47 13.33
CA VAL A 98 8.17 -7.48 12.94
C VAL A 98 8.75 -6.52 11.88
N MET A 99 9.98 -6.06 12.08
CA MET A 99 10.65 -5.18 11.10
C MET A 99 10.87 -5.88 9.76
N TRP A 100 11.30 -7.15 9.79
CA TRP A 100 11.48 -7.94 8.57
C TRP A 100 10.15 -8.25 7.88
N ALA A 101 9.12 -8.63 8.66
CA ALA A 101 7.78 -8.86 8.14
C ALA A 101 7.22 -7.62 7.45
N HIS A 102 7.37 -6.43 8.07
CA HIS A 102 6.94 -5.16 7.47
C HIS A 102 7.67 -4.88 6.15
N ARG A 103 9.00 -5.02 6.13
CA ARG A 103 9.79 -4.79 4.92
C ARG A 103 9.41 -5.73 3.79
N LEU A 104 9.32 -7.02 4.08
CA LEU A 104 8.96 -8.03 3.08
C LEU A 104 7.52 -7.81 2.58
N ALA A 105 6.56 -7.60 3.50
CA ALA A 105 5.17 -7.33 3.16
C ALA A 105 5.03 -6.06 2.30
N SER A 106 5.83 -5.02 2.56
CA SER A 106 5.81 -3.77 1.77
C SER A 106 6.24 -4.01 0.32
N TRP A 107 7.29 -4.81 0.07
CA TRP A 107 7.70 -5.15 -1.29
C TRP A 107 6.67 -6.02 -2.02
N VAL A 108 6.08 -6.99 -1.30
CA VAL A 108 5.00 -7.81 -1.84
C VAL A 108 3.76 -6.97 -2.14
N ALA A 109 3.38 -6.06 -1.24
CA ALA A 109 2.26 -5.14 -1.44
C ALA A 109 2.45 -4.27 -2.68
N LEU A 110 3.67 -3.74 -2.89
CA LEU A 110 4.02 -2.97 -4.08
C LEU A 110 3.80 -3.81 -5.35
N ALA A 111 4.36 -5.01 -5.40
CA ALA A 111 4.26 -5.90 -6.56
C ALA A 111 2.80 -6.30 -6.87
N VAL A 112 2.04 -6.67 -5.83
CA VAL A 112 0.64 -7.08 -5.96
C VAL A 112 -0.25 -5.89 -6.37
N THR A 113 0.02 -4.69 -5.84
CA THR A 113 -0.74 -3.49 -6.23
C THR A 113 -0.47 -3.09 -7.67
N VAL A 114 0.78 -3.17 -8.14
CA VAL A 114 1.12 -2.93 -9.55
C VAL A 114 0.46 -3.97 -10.45
N TRP A 115 0.54 -5.25 -10.09
CA TRP A 115 -0.13 -6.32 -10.83
C TRP A 115 -1.65 -6.10 -10.92
N TRP A 116 -2.29 -5.75 -9.80
CA TRP A 116 -3.71 -5.40 -9.76
C TRP A 116 -4.01 -4.20 -10.68
N ALA A 117 -3.20 -3.14 -10.63
CA ALA A 117 -3.39 -1.96 -11.46
C ALA A 117 -3.33 -2.28 -12.96
N VAL A 118 -2.41 -3.15 -13.37
CA VAL A 118 -2.31 -3.61 -14.77
C VAL A 118 -3.56 -4.38 -15.18
N LEU A 119 -4.12 -5.22 -14.31
CA LEU A 119 -5.33 -6.00 -14.61
C LEU A 119 -6.61 -5.15 -14.70
N PHE A 120 -6.71 -4.08 -13.90
CA PHE A 120 -7.94 -3.29 -13.76
C PHE A 120 -7.93 -1.97 -14.54
N LEU A 121 -6.76 -1.41 -14.77
CA LEU A 121 -6.61 -0.09 -15.38
C LEU A 121 -5.90 -0.15 -16.74
N GLY A 122 -5.34 -1.31 -17.11
CA GLY A 122 -4.77 -1.59 -18.44
C GLY A 122 -5.79 -2.18 -19.36
#